data_88d419cab78a2895f44ee3c4df9d117e
#
_entry.id   88d419cab78a2895f44ee3c4df9d117e
#
_cell.length_a   1.000
_cell.length_b   1.000
_cell.length_c   1.000
_cell.angle_alpha   90.00
_cell.angle_beta   90.00
_cell.angle_gamma   90.00
#
_symmetry.space_group_name_H-M   'P 1'
#
loop_
_entity.id
_entity.type
_entity.pdbx_description
1 polymer ?
#
loop_
_entity_poly.entity_id
_entity_poly.type
_entity_poly.pdbx_seq_one_letter_code
_entity_poly.pdbx_strand_id
1 'polypeptide(L)'
;MKVEILIYIYGAVCASMIVFNIIYNLLLKGSESRMQNRCQKMRSKINAQISRLAAGKNVEEAHLQELRRKLSHINHLMAFHQVLQEDMEKKPDLYREYRHQMRPVVIYMAAVYRDKENMQAGYFAYFLSCYTADKQMAM
;
A
#
# COMPACT_ATOMS: atom_id res chain seq x y z
N MET A 1 -46.03 -5.46 32.01
CA MET A 1 -45.89 -5.88 30.63
C MET A 1 -45.03 -4.92 29.82
N LYS A 2 -45.27 -3.62 29.88
CA LYS A 2 -44.46 -2.65 29.11
C LYS A 2 -42.98 -2.62 29.53
N VAL A 3 -42.69 -2.81 30.82
CA VAL A 3 -41.32 -2.79 31.36
C VAL A 3 -40.52 -4.01 30.88
N GLU A 4 -41.16 -5.19 30.82
CA GLU A 4 -40.49 -6.40 30.35
C GLU A 4 -40.10 -6.31 28.86
N ILE A 5 -40.99 -5.76 28.04
CA ILE A 5 -40.74 -5.55 26.62
C ILE A 5 -39.57 -4.58 26.44
N LEU A 6 -39.53 -3.50 27.23
CA LEU A 6 -38.41 -2.52 27.17
C LEU A 6 -37.08 -3.16 27.56
N ILE A 7 -37.09 -4.05 28.58
CA ILE A 7 -35.88 -4.78 28.99
C ILE A 7 -35.39 -5.69 27.87
N TYR A 8 -36.29 -6.42 27.21
CA TYR A 8 -35.93 -7.29 26.08
C TYR A 8 -35.39 -6.51 24.90
N ILE A 9 -36.01 -5.38 24.57
CA ILE A 9 -35.56 -4.53 23.48
C ILE A 9 -34.16 -3.96 23.80
N TYR A 10 -33.96 -3.48 25.02
CA TYR A 10 -32.66 -2.96 25.45
C TYR A 10 -31.58 -4.03 25.42
N GLY A 11 -31.89 -5.23 25.92
CA GLY A 11 -30.95 -6.35 25.88
C GLY A 11 -30.58 -6.77 24.45
N ALA A 12 -31.58 -6.79 23.54
CA ALA A 12 -31.35 -7.11 22.15
C ALA A 12 -30.43 -6.08 21.46
N VAL A 13 -30.64 -4.79 21.75
CA VAL A 13 -29.81 -3.72 21.21
C VAL A 13 -28.37 -3.84 21.72
N CYS A 14 -28.17 -4.08 23.02
CA CYS A 14 -26.85 -4.26 23.60
C CYS A 14 -26.14 -5.47 23.01
N ALA A 15 -26.82 -6.59 22.85
CA ALA A 15 -26.25 -7.80 22.25
C ALA A 15 -25.86 -7.56 20.80
N SER A 16 -26.69 -6.85 20.04
CA SER A 16 -26.37 -6.48 18.65
C SER A 16 -25.13 -5.62 18.54
N MET A 17 -24.95 -4.66 19.44
CA MET A 17 -23.77 -3.79 19.45
C MET A 17 -22.50 -4.58 19.77
N ILE A 18 -22.57 -5.52 20.72
CA ILE A 18 -21.42 -6.37 21.07
C ILE A 18 -21.01 -7.23 19.88
N VAL A 19 -21.99 -7.89 19.23
CA VAL A 19 -21.73 -8.73 18.05
C VAL A 19 -21.14 -7.89 16.92
N PHE A 20 -21.68 -6.70 16.68
CA PHE A 20 -21.16 -5.79 15.64
C PHE A 20 -19.71 -5.40 15.90
N ASN A 21 -19.37 -5.06 17.15
CA ASN A 21 -18.01 -4.73 17.53
C ASN A 21 -17.04 -5.89 17.31
N ILE A 22 -17.42 -7.11 17.65
CA ILE A 22 -16.61 -8.30 17.45
C ILE A 22 -16.35 -8.52 15.95
N ILE A 23 -17.41 -8.45 15.13
CA ILE A 23 -17.28 -8.62 13.67
C ILE A 23 -16.39 -7.54 13.07
N TYR A 24 -16.59 -6.28 13.50
CA TYR A 24 -15.79 -5.16 13.01
C TYR A 24 -14.29 -5.35 13.33
N ASN A 25 -13.97 -5.75 14.58
CA ASN A 25 -12.59 -6.00 14.98
C ASN A 25 -11.96 -7.16 14.20
N LEU A 26 -12.71 -8.22 13.93
CA LEU A 26 -12.22 -9.35 13.14
C LEU A 26 -11.95 -8.95 11.69
N LEU A 27 -12.82 -8.13 11.11
CA LEU A 27 -12.61 -7.61 9.74
C LEU A 27 -11.39 -6.71 9.67
N LEU A 28 -11.18 -5.83 10.66
CA LEU A 28 -10.00 -4.98 10.73
C LEU A 28 -8.72 -5.81 10.84
N LYS A 29 -8.69 -6.81 11.72
CA LYS A 29 -7.54 -7.70 11.85
C LYS A 29 -7.23 -8.42 10.55
N GLY A 30 -8.25 -8.94 9.87
CA GLY A 30 -8.09 -9.61 8.60
C GLY A 30 -7.52 -8.68 7.52
N SER A 31 -8.00 -7.44 7.49
CA SER A 31 -7.50 -6.43 6.54
C SER A 31 -6.05 -6.06 6.83
N GLU A 32 -5.70 -5.83 8.10
CA GLU A 32 -4.34 -5.53 8.52
C GLU A 32 -3.38 -6.68 8.20
N SER A 33 -3.79 -7.92 8.48
CA SER A 33 -2.99 -9.11 8.20
C SER A 33 -2.70 -9.24 6.70
N ARG A 34 -3.71 -9.02 5.86
CA ARG A 34 -3.55 -9.05 4.40
C ARG A 34 -2.60 -7.96 3.91
N MET A 35 -2.73 -6.74 4.45
CA MET A 35 -1.84 -5.63 4.11
C MET A 35 -0.41 -5.93 4.54
N GLN A 36 -0.20 -6.44 5.75
CA GLN A 36 1.13 -6.82 6.24
C GLN A 36 1.76 -7.89 5.36
N ASN A 37 1.00 -8.89 4.93
CA ASN A 37 1.49 -9.93 4.03
C ASN A 37 1.91 -9.36 2.68
N ARG A 38 1.13 -8.44 2.13
CA ARG A 38 1.50 -7.74 0.89
C ARG A 38 2.76 -6.92 1.06
N CYS A 39 2.88 -6.19 2.18
CA CYS A 39 4.06 -5.40 2.49
C CYS A 39 5.30 -6.28 2.63
N GLN A 40 5.20 -7.43 3.31
CA GLN A 40 6.33 -8.34 3.47
C GLN A 40 6.79 -8.92 2.14
N LYS A 41 5.86 -9.34 1.29
CA LYS A 41 6.19 -9.85 -0.04
C LYS A 41 6.84 -8.78 -0.90
N MET A 42 6.28 -7.58 -0.87
CA MET A 42 6.83 -6.45 -1.62
C MET A 42 8.21 -6.07 -1.09
N ARG A 43 8.39 -6.02 0.22
CA ARG A 43 9.68 -5.71 0.86
C ARG A 43 10.75 -6.71 0.46
N SER A 44 10.44 -8.00 0.45
CA SER A 44 11.38 -9.04 0.02
C SER A 44 11.85 -8.83 -1.40
N LYS A 45 10.92 -8.52 -2.32
CA LYS A 45 11.25 -8.26 -3.72
C LYS A 45 12.08 -6.99 -3.90
N ILE A 46 11.71 -5.93 -3.19
CA ILE A 46 12.46 -4.66 -3.25
C ILE A 46 13.86 -4.85 -2.67
N ASN A 47 14.00 -5.54 -1.54
CA ASN A 47 15.31 -5.78 -0.94
C ASN A 47 16.23 -6.57 -1.86
N ALA A 48 15.70 -7.52 -2.62
CA ALA A 48 16.48 -8.25 -3.62
C ALA A 48 17.05 -7.29 -4.68
N GLN A 49 16.25 -6.32 -5.14
CA GLN A 49 16.69 -5.33 -6.12
C GLN A 49 17.67 -4.34 -5.51
N ILE A 50 17.45 -3.92 -4.25
CA ILE A 50 18.38 -3.04 -3.54
C ILE A 50 19.73 -3.72 -3.37
N SER A 51 19.77 -5.02 -3.07
CA SER A 51 21.01 -5.80 -3.00
C SER A 51 21.74 -5.83 -4.34
N ARG A 52 21.01 -5.93 -5.45
CA ARG A 52 21.58 -5.85 -6.78
C ARG A 52 22.20 -4.48 -7.06
N LEU A 53 21.53 -3.41 -6.66
CA LEU A 53 22.05 -2.04 -6.81
C LEU A 53 23.30 -1.85 -5.96
N ALA A 54 23.34 -2.40 -4.76
CA ALA A 54 24.52 -2.35 -3.89
C ALA A 54 25.71 -3.07 -4.53
N ALA A 55 25.46 -4.09 -5.34
CA ALA A 55 26.49 -4.82 -6.09
C ALA A 55 26.88 -4.15 -7.43
N GLY A 56 26.32 -2.98 -7.72
CA GLY A 56 26.58 -2.24 -8.96
C GLY A 56 25.78 -2.72 -10.15
N LYS A 57 24.78 -3.57 -9.95
CA LYS A 57 23.90 -4.07 -11.01
C LYS A 57 22.63 -3.22 -11.10
N ASN A 58 21.97 -3.26 -12.25
CA ASN A 58 20.69 -2.58 -12.44
C ASN A 58 19.53 -3.42 -11.90
N VAL A 59 18.37 -2.76 -11.69
CA VAL A 59 17.13 -3.45 -11.34
C VAL A 59 16.72 -4.39 -12.46
N GLU A 60 16.26 -5.59 -12.11
CA GLU A 60 15.84 -6.58 -13.10
C GLU A 60 14.62 -6.09 -13.87
N GLU A 61 14.62 -6.30 -15.18
CA GLU A 61 13.47 -5.93 -16.01
C GLU A 61 12.24 -6.75 -15.68
N ALA A 62 12.42 -8.01 -15.29
CA ALA A 62 11.32 -8.86 -14.83
C ALA A 62 10.63 -8.26 -13.61
N HIS A 63 11.38 -7.65 -12.69
CA HIS A 63 10.83 -6.95 -11.54
C HIS A 63 10.01 -5.74 -11.97
N LEU A 64 10.50 -4.95 -12.91
CA LEU A 64 9.78 -3.79 -13.44
C LEU A 64 8.47 -4.20 -14.12
N GLN A 65 8.47 -5.28 -14.89
CA GLN A 65 7.27 -5.81 -15.54
C GLN A 65 6.26 -6.31 -14.51
N GLU A 66 6.73 -6.98 -13.46
CA GLU A 66 5.87 -7.43 -12.37
C GLU A 66 5.23 -6.25 -11.65
N LEU A 67 5.99 -5.18 -11.40
CA LEU A 67 5.47 -3.96 -10.79
C LEU A 67 4.40 -3.31 -11.66
N ARG A 68 4.61 -3.23 -12.98
CA ARG A 68 3.60 -2.69 -13.89
C ARG A 68 2.27 -3.42 -13.74
N ARG A 69 2.31 -4.74 -13.65
CA ARG A 69 1.10 -5.55 -13.50
C ARG A 69 0.48 -5.38 -12.13
N LYS A 70 1.27 -5.46 -11.06
CA LYS A 70 0.76 -5.42 -9.68
C LYS A 70 0.33 -4.04 -9.24
N LEU A 71 1.12 -3.01 -9.55
CA LEU A 71 0.84 -1.66 -9.09
C LEU A 71 -0.34 -1.01 -9.82
N SER A 72 -0.86 -1.63 -10.88
CA SER A 72 -2.12 -1.20 -11.47
C SER A 72 -3.31 -1.44 -10.54
N HIS A 73 -3.15 -2.26 -9.50
CA HIS A 73 -4.15 -2.45 -8.45
C HIS A 73 -3.80 -1.61 -7.23
N ILE A 74 -4.78 -0.86 -6.73
CA ILE A 74 -4.57 0.10 -5.64
C ILE A 74 -4.01 -0.54 -4.37
N ASN A 75 -4.43 -1.76 -4.05
CA ASN A 75 -3.97 -2.45 -2.84
C ASN A 75 -2.46 -2.72 -2.89
N HIS A 76 -1.95 -3.10 -4.05
CA HIS A 76 -0.51 -3.31 -4.24
C HIS A 76 0.26 -2.00 -4.26
N LEU A 77 -0.32 -0.95 -4.85
CA LEU A 77 0.29 0.38 -4.83
C LEU A 77 0.44 0.90 -3.41
N MET A 78 -0.59 0.74 -2.57
CA MET A 78 -0.56 1.14 -1.18
C MET A 78 0.53 0.40 -0.40
N ALA A 79 0.64 -0.91 -0.58
CA ALA A 79 1.68 -1.71 0.07
C ALA A 79 3.08 -1.29 -0.40
N PHE A 80 3.26 -1.07 -1.68
CA PHE A 80 4.52 -0.63 -2.26
C PHE A 80 4.95 0.73 -1.71
N HIS A 81 4.02 1.68 -1.67
CA HIS A 81 4.28 3.01 -1.13
C HIS A 81 4.67 2.95 0.35
N GLN A 82 3.96 2.14 1.14
CA GLN A 82 4.24 1.98 2.57
C GLN A 82 5.65 1.41 2.78
N VAL A 83 6.03 0.39 2.05
CA VAL A 83 7.37 -0.22 2.16
C VAL A 83 8.45 0.79 1.78
N LEU A 84 8.26 1.55 0.72
CA LEU A 84 9.23 2.58 0.32
C LEU A 84 9.39 3.65 1.41
N GLN A 85 8.28 4.10 2.00
CA GLN A 85 8.33 5.10 3.07
C GLN A 85 9.05 4.58 4.32
N GLU A 86 8.79 3.32 4.71
CA GLU A 86 9.40 2.74 5.90
C GLU A 86 10.89 2.44 5.74
N ASP A 87 11.29 1.92 4.57
CA ASP A 87 12.64 1.41 4.36
C ASP A 87 13.59 2.43 3.71
N MET A 88 13.05 3.52 3.16
CA MET A 88 13.83 4.53 2.45
C MET A 88 14.92 5.16 3.30
N GLU A 89 14.65 5.39 4.59
CA GLU A 89 15.58 6.03 5.51
C GLU A 89 16.81 5.16 5.80
N LYS A 90 16.69 3.86 5.64
CA LYS A 90 17.77 2.92 5.96
C LYS A 90 18.91 2.98 4.94
N LYS A 91 18.59 3.16 3.65
CA LYS A 91 19.57 3.20 2.56
C LYS A 91 19.12 4.22 1.52
N PRO A 92 19.20 5.53 1.82
CA PRO A 92 18.61 6.55 0.96
C PRO A 92 19.17 6.61 -0.45
N ASP A 93 20.47 6.38 -0.63
CA ASP A 93 21.12 6.45 -1.94
C ASP A 93 20.67 5.30 -2.85
N LEU A 94 20.59 4.09 -2.31
CA LEU A 94 20.14 2.92 -3.07
C LEU A 94 18.67 3.02 -3.43
N TYR A 95 17.83 3.51 -2.52
CA TYR A 95 16.40 3.71 -2.80
C TYR A 95 16.18 4.83 -3.82
N ARG A 96 17.02 5.85 -3.82
CA ARG A 96 16.97 6.91 -4.85
C ARG A 96 17.26 6.34 -6.24
N GLU A 97 18.30 5.53 -6.36
CA GLU A 97 18.63 4.86 -7.62
C GLU A 97 17.52 3.88 -8.03
N TYR A 98 16.96 3.14 -7.09
CA TYR A 98 15.83 2.25 -7.34
C TYR A 98 14.63 3.01 -7.93
N ARG A 99 14.28 4.16 -7.34
CA ARG A 99 13.21 5.00 -7.86
C ARG A 99 13.52 5.55 -9.25
N HIS A 100 14.77 5.92 -9.48
CA HIS A 100 15.18 6.40 -10.79
C HIS A 100 14.96 5.33 -11.86
N GLN A 101 15.35 4.11 -11.58
CA GLN A 101 15.17 2.99 -12.51
C GLN A 101 13.70 2.55 -12.64
N MET A 102 12.85 2.89 -11.66
CA MET A 102 11.41 2.67 -11.72
C MET A 102 10.64 3.69 -12.56
N ARG A 103 11.28 4.71 -13.06
CA ARG A 103 10.62 5.78 -13.81
C ARG A 103 9.67 5.26 -14.91
N PRO A 104 10.06 4.27 -15.74
CA PRO A 104 9.16 3.73 -16.75
C PRO A 104 7.88 3.12 -16.17
N VAL A 105 7.97 2.49 -14.99
CA VAL A 105 6.82 1.93 -14.29
C VAL A 105 5.88 3.03 -13.84
N VAL A 106 6.40 4.12 -13.29
CA VAL A 106 5.61 5.27 -12.82
C VAL A 106 4.87 5.92 -13.99
N ILE A 107 5.52 6.06 -15.14
CA ILE A 107 4.91 6.60 -16.36
C ILE A 107 3.76 5.70 -16.82
N TYR A 108 3.97 4.39 -16.82
CA TYR A 108 2.92 3.42 -17.16
C TYR A 108 1.73 3.52 -16.20
N MET A 109 2.00 3.62 -14.90
CA MET A 109 0.95 3.77 -13.90
C MET A 109 0.16 5.06 -14.07
N ALA A 110 0.81 6.15 -14.46
CA ALA A 110 0.14 7.42 -14.73
C ALA A 110 -0.92 7.25 -15.82
N ALA A 111 -0.61 6.49 -16.87
CA ALA A 111 -1.56 6.20 -17.92
C ALA A 111 -2.72 5.31 -17.44
N VAL A 112 -2.42 4.31 -16.59
CA VAL A 112 -3.44 3.39 -16.04
C VAL A 112 -4.37 4.12 -15.09
N TYR A 113 -3.83 4.88 -14.13
CA TYR A 113 -4.63 5.53 -13.10
C TYR A 113 -5.42 6.75 -13.60
N ARG A 114 -5.06 7.29 -14.75
CA ARG A 114 -5.80 8.37 -15.36
C ARG A 114 -7.28 8.02 -15.58
N ASP A 115 -7.56 6.75 -15.93
CA ASP A 115 -8.90 6.27 -16.22
C ASP A 115 -9.57 5.56 -15.03
N LYS A 116 -8.92 5.53 -13.86
CA LYS A 116 -9.46 4.92 -12.66
C LYS A 116 -10.41 5.86 -11.91
N GLU A 117 -11.15 5.28 -10.94
CA GLU A 117 -12.05 6.05 -10.07
C GLU A 117 -11.33 7.17 -9.35
N ASN A 118 -12.05 8.25 -9.02
CA ASN A 118 -11.48 9.46 -8.42
C ASN A 118 -10.63 9.17 -7.17
N MET A 119 -11.08 8.24 -6.31
CA MET A 119 -10.35 7.90 -5.09
C MET A 119 -9.00 7.25 -5.40
N GLN A 120 -8.95 6.33 -6.35
CA GLN A 120 -7.73 5.66 -6.75
C GLN A 120 -6.79 6.60 -7.49
N ALA A 121 -7.31 7.42 -8.38
CA ALA A 121 -6.54 8.44 -9.08
C ALA A 121 -5.96 9.46 -8.09
N GLY A 122 -6.74 9.85 -7.08
CA GLY A 122 -6.30 10.74 -6.02
C GLY A 122 -5.15 10.16 -5.20
N TYR A 123 -5.24 8.87 -4.85
CA TYR A 123 -4.16 8.20 -4.13
C TYR A 123 -2.88 8.12 -4.97
N PHE A 124 -3.01 7.82 -6.26
CA PHE A 124 -1.88 7.80 -7.16
C PHE A 124 -1.23 9.18 -7.27
N ALA A 125 -2.03 10.25 -7.34
CA ALA A 125 -1.52 11.61 -7.36
C ALA A 125 -0.72 11.93 -6.08
N TYR A 126 -1.20 11.47 -4.92
CA TYR A 126 -0.47 11.58 -3.66
C TYR A 126 0.86 10.81 -3.71
N PHE A 127 0.84 9.58 -4.20
CA PHE A 127 2.05 8.77 -4.37
C PHE A 127 3.05 9.48 -5.28
N LEU A 128 2.59 10.01 -6.40
CA LEU A 128 3.42 10.72 -7.35
C LEU A 128 4.04 11.99 -6.73
N SER A 129 3.27 12.70 -5.93
CA SER A 129 3.74 13.87 -5.19
C SER A 129 4.91 13.52 -4.27
N CYS A 130 4.79 12.43 -3.50
CA CYS A 130 5.87 11.96 -2.64
C CYS A 130 7.10 11.53 -3.45
N TYR A 131 6.88 10.88 -4.58
CA TYR A 131 7.94 10.42 -5.46
C TYR A 131 8.73 11.60 -6.06
N THR A 132 8.03 12.63 -6.54
CA THR A 132 8.67 13.80 -7.16
C THR A 132 9.30 14.75 -6.14
N ALA A 133 8.72 14.85 -4.93
CA ALA A 133 9.26 15.70 -3.87
C ALA A 133 10.68 15.28 -3.49
N ASP A 134 10.92 13.97 -3.34
CA ASP A 134 12.25 13.45 -3.05
C ASP A 134 13.25 13.75 -4.16
N LYS A 135 12.80 13.73 -5.40
CA LYS A 135 13.64 14.06 -6.55
C LYS A 135 14.05 15.52 -6.56
N GLN A 136 13.15 16.41 -6.14
CA GLN A 136 13.45 17.85 -6.03
C GLN A 136 14.41 18.14 -4.87
N MET A 137 14.28 17.43 -3.77
CA MET A 137 15.19 17.57 -2.63
C MET A 137 16.58 17.02 -2.92
N ALA A 138 16.71 16.12 -3.89
CA ALA A 138 17.99 15.53 -4.28
C ALA A 138 18.79 16.41 -5.25
N MET A 139 18.19 17.47 -5.74
CA MET A 139 18.87 18.45 -6.58
C MET A 139 19.33 19.65 -5.78
#